data_2c83356b1a0c28577202b34e94244f25
#
_entry.id   2c83356b1a0c28577202b34e94244f25
#
_cell.length_a   1.000
_cell.length_b   1.000
_cell.length_c   1.000
_cell.angle_alpha   90.00
_cell.angle_beta   90.00
_cell.angle_gamma   90.00
#
_symmetry.space_group_name_H-M   'P 1'
#
loop_
_entity.id
_entity.type
_entity.pdbx_description
1 polymer ?
#
loop_
_entity_poly.entity_id
_entity_poly.type
_entity_poly.pdbx_seq_one_letter_code
_entity_poly.pdbx_strand_id
1 'polypeptide(L)'
;MRGFAAEPTRDSYDVVIIGGAIMGSSTAWWLTRLGFTGRVLVVERDPSYAQAATTLSFSCIRQQFSAELNIRISQFGADFVQSLRAEMGGDDRVPELKIQNFGYLYMADTEDFAQVLRANHAVQAAAGAGTRLLTPDQIKAEFPFYMVDDLVLGSLNTKD
;
A
#
# COMPACT_ATOMS: atom_id res chain seq x y z
N MET A 1 8.72 6.39 26.50
CA MET A 1 7.98 5.31 25.85
C MET A 1 7.48 4.36 26.90
N ARG A 2 6.21 3.99 26.95
CA ARG A 2 5.81 2.80 27.68
C ARG A 2 6.33 1.63 26.88
N GLY A 3 7.24 0.83 27.45
CA GLY A 3 7.71 -0.39 26.81
C GLY A 3 6.58 -1.43 26.69
N PHE A 4 6.79 -2.46 25.90
CA PHE A 4 5.90 -3.61 25.87
C PHE A 4 5.85 -4.25 27.27
N ALA A 5 4.64 -4.56 27.75
CA ALA A 5 4.47 -5.33 28.97
C ALA A 5 4.66 -6.81 28.65
N ALA A 6 5.39 -7.55 29.50
CA ALA A 6 5.59 -8.99 29.33
C ALA A 6 4.31 -9.79 29.58
N GLU A 7 3.40 -9.26 30.38
CA GLU A 7 2.16 -9.90 30.78
C GLU A 7 0.95 -8.97 30.55
N PRO A 8 -0.23 -9.54 30.23
CA PRO A 8 -1.45 -8.77 30.18
C PRO A 8 -1.74 -8.08 31.51
N THR A 9 -2.18 -6.83 31.46
CA THR A 9 -2.47 -6.04 32.67
C THR A 9 -3.87 -6.31 33.26
N ARG A 10 -4.67 -7.16 32.62
CA ARG A 10 -6.06 -7.50 32.99
C ARG A 10 -6.35 -8.96 32.67
N ASP A 11 -7.35 -9.53 33.35
CA ASP A 11 -7.77 -10.92 33.15
C ASP A 11 -8.70 -11.13 31.95
N SER A 12 -9.24 -10.05 31.40
CA SER A 12 -10.18 -10.13 30.25
C SER A 12 -10.08 -8.92 29.35
N TYR A 13 -10.28 -9.17 28.05
CA TYR A 13 -10.32 -8.17 26.98
C TYR A 13 -11.49 -8.44 26.05
N ASP A 14 -12.04 -7.38 25.47
CA ASP A 14 -13.16 -7.48 24.55
C ASP A 14 -12.68 -7.84 23.12
N VAL A 15 -11.46 -7.43 22.79
CA VAL A 15 -10.77 -7.79 21.54
C VAL A 15 -9.33 -8.16 21.84
N VAL A 16 -8.86 -9.27 21.27
CA VAL A 16 -7.45 -9.67 21.27
C VAL A 16 -6.94 -9.73 19.84
N ILE A 17 -5.90 -8.96 19.54
CA ILE A 17 -5.24 -8.90 18.24
C ILE A 17 -3.91 -9.63 18.34
N ILE A 18 -3.72 -10.68 17.55
CA ILE A 18 -2.48 -11.45 17.52
C ILE A 18 -1.61 -10.92 16.38
N GLY A 19 -0.46 -10.37 16.75
CA GLY A 19 0.48 -9.66 15.86
C GLY A 19 0.27 -8.15 15.91
N GLY A 20 1.30 -7.41 16.30
CA GLY A 20 1.30 -5.94 16.41
C GLY A 20 1.92 -5.21 15.24
N ALA A 21 2.28 -5.92 14.15
CA ALA A 21 2.78 -5.28 12.94
C ALA A 21 1.67 -4.46 12.24
N ILE A 22 1.88 -4.05 10.99
CA ILE A 22 1.02 -3.06 10.31
C ILE A 22 -0.48 -3.42 10.36
N MET A 23 -0.85 -4.68 10.15
CA MET A 23 -2.26 -5.11 10.16
C MET A 23 -2.87 -5.01 11.56
N GLY A 24 -2.18 -5.52 12.57
CA GLY A 24 -2.69 -5.50 13.95
C GLY A 24 -2.70 -4.10 14.54
N SER A 25 -1.66 -3.32 14.34
CA SER A 25 -1.60 -1.92 14.77
C SER A 25 -2.68 -1.08 14.09
N SER A 26 -2.88 -1.24 12.79
CA SER A 26 -3.95 -0.58 12.03
C SER A 26 -5.32 -0.96 12.56
N THR A 27 -5.57 -2.26 12.79
CA THR A 27 -6.85 -2.72 13.36
C THR A 27 -7.12 -2.10 14.73
N ALA A 28 -6.13 -2.11 15.64
CA ALA A 28 -6.26 -1.49 16.95
C ALA A 28 -6.53 0.01 16.87
N TRP A 29 -5.83 0.71 16.00
CA TRP A 29 -6.01 2.16 15.80
C TRP A 29 -7.40 2.48 15.25
N TRP A 30 -7.84 1.78 14.19
CA TRP A 30 -9.15 1.99 13.60
C TRP A 30 -10.31 1.66 14.54
N LEU A 31 -10.18 0.61 15.36
CA LEU A 31 -11.19 0.33 16.40
C LEU A 31 -11.38 1.54 17.31
N THR A 32 -10.30 2.12 17.82
CA THR A 32 -10.39 3.31 18.68
C THR A 32 -10.89 4.54 17.92
N ARG A 33 -10.43 4.75 16.70
CA ARG A 33 -10.84 5.87 15.86
C ARG A 33 -12.32 5.85 15.50
N LEU A 34 -12.88 4.66 15.33
CA LEU A 34 -14.31 4.44 15.05
C LEU A 34 -15.19 4.39 16.31
N GLY A 35 -14.63 4.72 17.47
CA GLY A 35 -15.39 4.85 18.72
C GLY A 35 -15.61 3.55 19.49
N PHE A 36 -14.81 2.50 19.20
CA PHE A 36 -14.85 1.30 20.03
C PHE A 36 -14.34 1.60 21.45
N THR A 37 -15.19 1.38 22.46
CA THR A 37 -14.92 1.68 23.87
C THR A 37 -14.46 0.47 24.69
N GLY A 38 -14.45 -0.72 24.07
CA GLY A 38 -14.00 -1.95 24.70
C GLY A 38 -12.48 -1.98 24.91
N ARG A 39 -12.05 -2.99 25.66
CA ARG A 39 -10.62 -3.21 25.97
C ARG A 39 -9.97 -3.99 24.83
N VAL A 40 -8.90 -3.45 24.28
CA VAL A 40 -8.13 -4.08 23.21
C VAL A 40 -6.77 -4.51 23.77
N LEU A 41 -6.41 -5.77 23.54
CA LEU A 41 -5.06 -6.32 23.76
C LEU A 41 -4.42 -6.60 22.42
N VAL A 42 -3.21 -6.08 22.21
CA VAL A 42 -2.37 -6.47 21.08
C VAL A 42 -1.24 -7.34 21.62
N VAL A 43 -1.12 -8.56 21.10
CA VAL A 43 -0.07 -9.52 21.47
C VAL A 43 0.94 -9.60 20.34
N GLU A 44 2.20 -9.22 20.61
CA GLU A 44 3.30 -9.28 19.67
C GLU A 44 4.45 -10.11 20.24
N ARG A 45 4.91 -11.07 19.47
CA ARG A 45 6.02 -11.96 19.91
C ARG A 45 7.39 -11.32 19.80
N ASP A 46 7.56 -10.39 18.86
CA ASP A 46 8.84 -9.74 18.57
C ASP A 46 8.63 -8.22 18.38
N PRO A 47 8.82 -7.44 19.44
CA PRO A 47 8.63 -5.98 19.39
C PRO A 47 9.66 -5.25 18.52
N SER A 48 10.67 -5.93 17.99
CA SER A 48 11.57 -5.34 16.99
C SER A 48 10.97 -5.29 15.60
N TYR A 49 9.94 -6.12 15.33
CA TYR A 49 9.33 -6.31 14.02
C TYR A 49 10.30 -6.76 12.91
N ALA A 50 11.49 -7.26 13.27
CA ALA A 50 12.52 -7.65 12.30
C ALA A 50 12.03 -8.72 11.30
N GLN A 51 11.09 -9.57 11.72
CA GLN A 51 10.50 -10.63 10.90
C GLN A 51 9.09 -10.29 10.39
N ALA A 52 8.65 -9.04 10.54
CA ALA A 52 7.34 -8.64 10.01
C ALA A 52 7.36 -8.60 8.47
N ALA A 53 6.27 -9.03 7.85
CA ALA A 53 6.16 -9.05 6.39
C ALA A 53 6.43 -7.68 5.75
N THR A 54 5.97 -6.60 6.37
CA THR A 54 6.24 -5.23 5.91
C THR A 54 7.74 -4.90 5.96
N THR A 55 8.43 -5.28 7.04
CA THR A 55 9.86 -5.04 7.19
C THR A 55 10.69 -5.82 6.16
N LEU A 56 10.23 -7.01 5.80
CA LEU A 56 10.90 -7.89 4.82
C LEU A 56 10.46 -7.64 3.37
N SER A 57 9.56 -6.68 3.14
CA SER A 57 9.07 -6.34 1.80
C SER A 57 9.76 -5.10 1.25
N PHE A 58 9.59 -4.87 -0.06
CA PHE A 58 10.02 -3.62 -0.71
C PHE A 58 9.07 -2.44 -0.45
N SER A 59 8.00 -2.66 0.32
CA SER A 59 6.99 -1.65 0.67
C SER A 59 6.40 -0.92 -0.54
N CYS A 60 6.26 -1.63 -1.66
CA CYS A 60 5.67 -1.07 -2.87
C CYS A 60 4.15 -0.89 -2.68
N ILE A 61 3.68 0.30 -2.99
CA ILE A 61 2.25 0.64 -3.05
C ILE A 61 1.92 0.82 -4.53
N ARG A 62 0.84 0.19 -5.02
CA ARG A 62 0.42 0.34 -6.41
C ARG A 62 -1.09 0.44 -6.51
N GLN A 63 -1.58 1.13 -7.55
CA GLN A 63 -3.00 1.28 -7.86
C GLN A 63 -3.41 0.49 -9.11
N GLN A 64 -2.47 -0.14 -9.81
CA GLN A 64 -2.72 -0.90 -11.03
C GLN A 64 -3.29 -2.29 -10.72
N PHE A 65 -4.59 -2.33 -10.40
CA PHE A 65 -5.33 -3.57 -10.21
C PHE A 65 -6.45 -3.72 -11.25
N SER A 66 -6.93 -4.96 -11.40
CA SER A 66 -8.09 -5.31 -12.25
C SER A 66 -9.43 -5.15 -11.53
N ALA A 67 -9.45 -5.06 -10.21
CA ALA A 67 -10.64 -4.90 -9.40
C ALA A 67 -10.69 -3.50 -8.78
N GLU A 68 -11.80 -2.78 -8.98
CA GLU A 68 -12.01 -1.42 -8.48
C GLU A 68 -11.79 -1.31 -6.97
N LEU A 69 -12.28 -2.27 -6.19
CA LEU A 69 -12.11 -2.27 -4.74
C LEU A 69 -10.62 -2.22 -4.33
N ASN A 70 -9.77 -2.99 -5.00
CA ASN A 70 -8.33 -3.01 -4.71
C ASN A 70 -7.66 -1.68 -5.08
N ILE A 71 -8.11 -1.04 -6.17
CA ILE A 71 -7.64 0.30 -6.56
C ILE A 71 -7.97 1.30 -5.46
N ARG A 72 -9.22 1.33 -5.01
CA ARG A 72 -9.68 2.25 -3.96
C ARG A 72 -9.00 2.01 -2.62
N ILE A 73 -8.79 0.75 -2.22
CA ILE A 73 -8.04 0.40 -1.00
C ILE A 73 -6.61 0.95 -1.10
N SER A 74 -5.96 0.81 -2.26
CA SER A 74 -4.60 1.31 -2.46
C SER A 74 -4.51 2.82 -2.49
N GLN A 75 -5.47 3.51 -3.11
CA GLN A 75 -5.57 4.96 -3.07
C GLN A 75 -5.71 5.45 -1.63
N PHE A 76 -6.67 4.87 -0.88
CA PHE A 76 -6.85 5.18 0.54
C PHE A 76 -5.56 4.92 1.35
N GLY A 77 -4.89 3.79 1.12
CA GLY A 77 -3.65 3.45 1.81
C GLY A 77 -2.52 4.45 1.52
N ALA A 78 -2.37 4.89 0.26
CA ALA A 78 -1.39 5.89 -0.13
C ALA A 78 -1.66 7.25 0.53
N ASP A 79 -2.91 7.71 0.50
CA ASP A 79 -3.33 8.97 1.14
C ASP A 79 -3.12 8.91 2.66
N PHE A 80 -3.50 7.78 3.29
CA PHE A 80 -3.31 7.57 4.72
C PHE A 80 -1.84 7.59 5.13
N VAL A 81 -0.96 6.92 4.37
CA VAL A 81 0.48 6.89 4.65
C VAL A 81 1.08 8.30 4.54
N GLN A 82 0.67 9.08 3.53
CA GLN A 82 1.15 10.45 3.35
C GLN A 82 0.65 11.41 4.44
N SER A 83 -0.55 11.18 4.95
CA SER A 83 -1.16 11.99 6.03
C SER A 83 -0.94 11.42 7.44
N LEU A 84 -0.15 10.36 7.59
CA LEU A 84 -0.04 9.59 8.84
C LEU A 84 0.18 10.46 10.08
N ARG A 85 1.11 11.41 10.01
CA ARG A 85 1.38 12.30 11.16
C ARG A 85 0.15 13.13 11.54
N ALA A 86 -0.55 13.68 10.56
CA ALA A 86 -1.77 14.45 10.80
C ALA A 86 -2.89 13.57 11.38
N GLU A 87 -3.05 12.35 10.87
CA GLU A 87 -4.01 11.37 11.39
C GLU A 87 -3.70 10.97 12.84
N MET A 88 -2.43 10.98 13.24
CA MET A 88 -1.97 10.73 14.62
C MET A 88 -1.93 12.01 15.47
N GLY A 89 -2.65 13.06 15.09
CA GLY A 89 -2.79 14.29 15.87
C GLY A 89 -1.58 15.23 15.82
N GLY A 90 -0.72 15.10 14.81
CA GLY A 90 0.47 15.95 14.65
C GLY A 90 1.62 15.61 15.60
N ASP A 91 1.63 14.40 16.20
CA ASP A 91 2.66 13.98 17.15
C ASP A 91 4.04 13.90 16.46
N ASP A 92 5.01 14.67 16.92
CA ASP A 92 6.38 14.72 16.37
C ASP A 92 7.15 13.40 16.49
N ARG A 93 6.68 12.45 17.30
CA ARG A 93 7.23 11.10 17.39
C ARG A 93 6.85 10.24 16.19
N VAL A 94 5.81 10.64 15.45
CA VAL A 94 5.39 9.96 14.21
C VAL A 94 6.22 10.54 13.07
N PRO A 95 7.01 9.72 12.36
CA PRO A 95 7.80 10.20 11.24
C PRO A 95 6.89 10.66 10.08
N GLU A 96 7.35 11.62 9.31
CA GLU A 96 6.78 11.91 8.01
C GLU A 96 7.20 10.80 7.04
N LEU A 97 6.22 10.07 6.54
CA LEU A 97 6.45 9.07 5.53
C LEU A 97 6.30 9.70 4.14
N LYS A 98 7.26 9.43 3.27
CA LYS A 98 7.22 9.90 1.88
C LYS A 98 7.09 8.71 0.96
N ILE A 99 6.02 8.68 0.17
CA ILE A 99 5.91 7.77 -0.97
C ILE A 99 6.70 8.39 -2.12
N GLN A 100 7.69 7.65 -2.62
CA GLN A 100 8.47 8.06 -3.78
C GLN A 100 7.77 7.53 -5.01
N ASN A 101 7.12 8.41 -5.76
CA ASN A 101 6.32 8.06 -6.93
C ASN A 101 7.23 7.84 -8.16
N PHE A 102 8.05 6.81 -8.14
CA PHE A 102 8.88 6.42 -9.29
C PHE A 102 8.05 5.87 -10.44
N GLY A 103 6.86 5.42 -10.14
CA GLY A 103 5.96 4.78 -11.07
C GLY A 103 6.12 3.26 -11.11
N TYR A 104 5.08 2.62 -11.59
CA TYR A 104 5.05 1.18 -11.84
C TYR A 104 4.72 0.94 -13.31
N LEU A 105 5.65 0.31 -14.03
CA LEU A 105 5.51 0.04 -15.47
C LEU A 105 5.32 -1.45 -15.71
N TYR A 106 4.16 -1.84 -16.22
CA TYR A 106 3.94 -3.16 -16.81
C TYR A 106 4.20 -3.11 -18.30
N MET A 107 4.90 -4.09 -18.84
CA MET A 107 5.22 -4.20 -20.25
C MET A 107 4.67 -5.52 -20.81
N ALA A 108 3.93 -5.43 -21.91
CA ALA A 108 3.38 -6.56 -22.62
C ALA A 108 4.20 -6.84 -23.88
N ASP A 109 4.66 -8.08 -24.03
CA ASP A 109 5.37 -8.62 -25.19
C ASP A 109 4.43 -9.34 -26.16
N THR A 110 3.17 -9.56 -25.75
CA THR A 110 2.14 -10.23 -26.57
C THR A 110 0.88 -9.40 -26.63
N GLU A 111 0.11 -9.53 -27.74
CA GLU A 111 -1.17 -8.85 -27.88
C GLU A 111 -2.19 -9.34 -26.85
N ASP A 112 -2.18 -10.61 -26.48
CA ASP A 112 -3.06 -11.15 -25.43
C ASP A 112 -2.84 -10.44 -24.10
N PHE A 113 -1.59 -10.25 -23.70
CA PHE A 113 -1.29 -9.53 -22.47
C PHE A 113 -1.59 -8.02 -22.60
N ALA A 114 -1.35 -7.43 -23.78
CA ALA A 114 -1.71 -6.04 -24.06
C ALA A 114 -3.22 -5.80 -23.92
N GLN A 115 -4.07 -6.75 -24.35
CA GLN A 115 -5.53 -6.68 -24.14
C GLN A 115 -5.89 -6.69 -22.65
N VAL A 116 -5.22 -7.50 -21.83
CA VAL A 116 -5.40 -7.50 -20.36
C VAL A 116 -5.04 -6.12 -19.78
N LEU A 117 -3.92 -5.53 -20.21
CA LEU A 117 -3.54 -4.18 -19.76
C LEU A 117 -4.57 -3.12 -20.16
N ARG A 118 -5.11 -3.18 -21.39
CA ARG A 118 -6.19 -2.26 -21.84
C ARG A 118 -7.47 -2.42 -21.02
N ALA A 119 -7.88 -3.67 -20.76
CA ALA A 119 -9.06 -3.95 -19.94
C ALA A 119 -8.88 -3.43 -18.50
N ASN A 120 -7.73 -3.69 -17.90
CA ASN A 120 -7.40 -3.20 -16.56
C ASN A 120 -7.33 -1.66 -16.53
N HIS A 121 -6.76 -1.03 -17.57
CA HIS A 121 -6.71 0.43 -17.70
C HIS A 121 -8.11 1.04 -17.68
N ALA A 122 -9.10 0.43 -18.33
CA ALA A 122 -10.48 0.95 -18.31
C ALA A 122 -11.04 1.00 -16.86
N VAL A 123 -10.82 -0.04 -16.07
CA VAL A 123 -11.23 -0.10 -14.65
C VAL A 123 -10.46 0.95 -13.82
N GLN A 124 -9.15 1.06 -14.05
CA GLN A 124 -8.27 1.99 -13.35
C GLN A 124 -8.62 3.45 -13.67
N ALA A 125 -8.92 3.75 -14.93
CA ALA A 125 -9.35 5.08 -15.37
C ALA A 125 -10.68 5.47 -14.73
N ALA A 126 -11.66 4.56 -14.70
CA ALA A 126 -12.94 4.78 -14.03
C ALA A 126 -12.79 5.03 -12.52
N ALA A 127 -11.81 4.41 -11.89
CA ALA A 127 -11.48 4.63 -10.48
C ALA A 127 -10.53 5.81 -10.23
N GLY A 128 -10.10 6.56 -11.26
CA GLY A 128 -9.24 7.73 -11.14
C GLY A 128 -7.78 7.42 -10.77
N ALA A 129 -7.30 6.21 -11.05
CA ALA A 129 -5.94 5.78 -10.70
C ALA A 129 -4.82 6.52 -11.48
N GLY A 130 -5.14 7.16 -12.61
CA GLY A 130 -4.18 7.95 -13.38
C GLY A 130 -3.19 7.13 -14.20
N THR A 131 -3.48 5.85 -14.44
CA THR A 131 -2.67 4.97 -15.30
C THR A 131 -2.71 5.45 -16.74
N ARG A 132 -1.57 5.38 -17.44
CA ARG A 132 -1.41 5.69 -18.86
C ARG A 132 -1.01 4.43 -19.63
N LEU A 133 -1.56 4.26 -20.82
CA LEU A 133 -1.05 3.28 -21.79
C LEU A 133 0.01 3.95 -22.66
N LEU A 134 1.11 3.26 -22.91
CA LEU A 134 2.26 3.74 -23.67
C LEU A 134 2.57 2.78 -24.82
N THR A 135 2.82 3.33 -26.02
CA THR A 135 3.43 2.55 -27.10
C THR A 135 4.89 2.25 -26.80
N PRO A 136 5.52 1.27 -27.48
CA PRO A 136 6.95 1.01 -27.34
C PRO A 136 7.81 2.27 -27.59
N ASP A 137 7.48 3.08 -28.62
CA ASP A 137 8.19 4.32 -28.90
C ASP A 137 8.06 5.34 -27.76
N GLN A 138 6.89 5.42 -27.14
CA GLN A 138 6.69 6.29 -25.99
C GLN A 138 7.47 5.81 -24.75
N ILE A 139 7.52 4.49 -24.55
CA ILE A 139 8.37 3.90 -23.49
C ILE A 139 9.84 4.25 -23.75
N LYS A 140 10.30 4.06 -24.99
CA LYS A 140 11.70 4.35 -25.37
C LYS A 140 12.05 5.83 -25.20
N ALA A 141 11.13 6.71 -25.53
CA ALA A 141 11.33 8.16 -25.39
C ALA A 141 11.39 8.59 -23.91
N GLU A 142 10.53 8.03 -23.06
CA GLU A 142 10.45 8.37 -21.63
C GLU A 142 11.54 7.65 -20.81
N PHE A 143 11.89 6.42 -21.22
CA PHE A 143 12.88 5.56 -20.54
C PHE A 143 13.90 4.99 -21.55
N PRO A 144 14.89 5.77 -21.99
CA PRO A 144 15.81 5.38 -23.06
C PRO A 144 16.63 4.11 -22.80
N PHE A 145 16.76 3.70 -21.55
CA PHE A 145 17.53 2.53 -21.13
C PHE A 145 16.78 1.19 -21.32
N TYR A 146 15.45 1.20 -21.57
CA TYR A 146 14.73 -0.04 -21.86
C TYR A 146 14.91 -0.48 -23.31
N MET A 147 14.98 -1.78 -23.53
CA MET A 147 14.78 -2.40 -24.82
C MET A 147 13.27 -2.57 -25.05
N VAL A 148 12.80 -2.19 -26.24
CA VAL A 148 11.36 -2.13 -26.53
C VAL A 148 10.99 -2.88 -27.82
N ASP A 149 11.95 -3.51 -28.48
CA ASP A 149 11.79 -4.10 -29.83
C ASP A 149 10.80 -5.28 -29.85
N ASP A 150 10.63 -5.95 -28.71
CA ASP A 150 9.71 -7.06 -28.50
C ASP A 150 8.41 -6.66 -27.76
N LEU A 151 8.22 -5.38 -27.48
CA LEU A 151 7.06 -4.91 -26.74
C LEU A 151 5.90 -4.53 -27.66
N VAL A 152 4.69 -4.73 -27.17
CA VAL A 152 3.42 -4.34 -27.78
C VAL A 152 2.82 -3.13 -27.08
N LEU A 153 2.85 -3.11 -25.75
CA LEU A 153 2.19 -2.08 -24.94
C LEU A 153 2.86 -1.94 -23.56
N GLY A 154 2.86 -0.72 -23.04
CA GLY A 154 3.15 -0.44 -21.65
C GLY A 154 1.94 0.10 -20.90
N SER A 155 1.89 -0.14 -19.59
CA SER A 155 0.93 0.46 -18.67
C SER A 155 1.70 1.06 -17.49
N LEU A 156 1.71 2.39 -17.42
CA LEU A 156 2.46 3.17 -16.42
C LEU A 156 1.52 3.92 -15.51
N ASN A 157 1.75 3.79 -14.21
CA ASN A 157 1.14 4.65 -13.22
C ASN A 157 2.22 5.33 -12.38
N THR A 158 2.28 6.65 -12.41
CA THR A 158 3.27 7.45 -11.67
C THR A 158 2.82 7.85 -10.26
N LYS A 159 1.66 7.38 -9.82
CA LYS A 159 1.20 7.52 -8.43
C LYS A 159 1.44 6.24 -7.60
N ASP A 160 2.09 5.26 -8.21
CA ASP A 160 2.45 3.98 -7.61
C ASP A 160 3.83 4.05 -6.98
#